data_27bc0bb88e2b6730ab9c501385b2b13a
#
_entry.id   27bc0bb88e2b6730ab9c501385b2b13a
#
_cell.length_a   1.000
_cell.length_b   1.000
_cell.length_c   1.000
_cell.angle_alpha   90.00
_cell.angle_beta   90.00
_cell.angle_gamma   90.00
#
_symmetry.space_group_name_H-M   'P 1'
#
loop_
_entity.id
_entity.type
_entity.pdbx_description
1 polymer ?
#
loop_
_entity_poly.entity_id
_entity_poly.type
_entity_poly.pdbx_seq_one_letter_code
_entity_poly.pdbx_strand_id
1 'polypeptide(L)'
;YSSAASDVYKRQQRLQELGVSLDSETEVNTAFTRFKELADRKSEIFDEDILALVSDESVTAEKEQYGFVSLFQQSETGEQPRARIVFTVDGQEVRGEAEGNGPVDASLKAIESHVKSGAEMVLYSVNAISGSTESQGEVTVRLQNSGRVVNGVGADPDIVVASAKAYLSALNKLQNKADRVAAQG
;
A
#
# COMPACT_ATOMS: atom_id res chain seq x y z
N TYR A 1 5.17 -26.91 -23.02
CA TYR A 1 3.87 -26.26 -23.32
C TYR A 1 2.81 -26.50 -22.26
N SER A 2 2.85 -27.63 -21.57
CA SER A 2 1.84 -27.99 -20.57
C SER A 2 2.03 -27.37 -19.18
N SER A 3 3.25 -26.92 -18.82
CA SER A 3 3.54 -26.39 -17.49
C SER A 3 2.95 -24.99 -17.26
N ALA A 4 3.05 -24.09 -18.24
CA ALA A 4 2.55 -22.71 -18.14
C ALA A 4 1.00 -22.68 -18.08
N ALA A 5 0.31 -23.48 -18.88
CA ALA A 5 -1.15 -23.58 -18.86
C ALA A 5 -1.65 -24.24 -17.56
N SER A 6 -0.93 -25.25 -17.04
CA SER A 6 -1.22 -25.86 -15.74
C SER A 6 -1.05 -24.90 -14.56
N ASP A 7 -0.05 -24.03 -14.63
CA ASP A 7 0.20 -23.03 -13.58
C ASP A 7 -0.85 -21.92 -13.59
N VAL A 8 -1.32 -21.48 -14.76
CA VAL A 8 -2.43 -20.53 -14.90
C VAL A 8 -3.71 -21.11 -14.31
N TYR A 9 -4.02 -22.36 -14.64
CA TYR A 9 -5.22 -23.03 -14.13
C TYR A 9 -5.20 -23.19 -12.60
N LYS A 10 -4.07 -23.59 -12.03
CA LYS A 10 -3.89 -23.72 -10.57
C LYS A 10 -4.06 -22.39 -9.85
N ARG A 11 -3.62 -21.30 -10.46
CA ARG A 11 -3.74 -19.93 -9.91
C ARG A 11 -5.17 -19.43 -9.96
N GLN A 12 -5.89 -19.67 -11.05
CA GLN A 12 -7.33 -19.36 -11.12
C GLN A 12 -8.13 -20.16 -10.09
N GLN A 13 -7.82 -21.44 -9.92
CA GLN A 13 -8.43 -22.27 -8.88
C GLN A 13 -8.16 -21.71 -7.49
N ARG A 14 -6.92 -21.27 -7.21
CA ARG A 14 -6.57 -20.70 -5.91
C ARG A 14 -7.29 -19.38 -5.63
N LEU A 15 -7.44 -18.53 -6.63
CA LEU A 15 -8.24 -17.30 -6.50
C LEU A 15 -9.72 -17.61 -6.21
N GLN A 16 -10.31 -18.60 -6.87
CA GLN A 16 -11.67 -19.04 -6.60
C GLN A 16 -11.84 -19.63 -5.18
N GLU A 17 -10.89 -20.43 -4.71
CA GLU A 17 -10.87 -20.97 -3.34
C GLU A 17 -10.78 -19.85 -2.29
N LEU A 18 -10.10 -18.74 -2.60
CA LEU A 18 -10.00 -17.54 -1.76
C LEU A 18 -11.23 -16.62 -1.87
N GLY A 19 -12.27 -17.03 -2.63
CA GLY A 19 -13.51 -16.29 -2.78
C GLY A 19 -13.42 -15.06 -3.68
N VAL A 20 -12.38 -14.99 -4.52
CA VAL A 20 -12.16 -13.89 -5.47
C VAL A 20 -12.72 -14.28 -6.83
N SER A 21 -13.74 -13.57 -7.29
CA SER A 21 -14.22 -13.64 -8.68
C SER A 21 -13.71 -12.44 -9.46
N LEU A 22 -13.10 -12.68 -10.60
CA LEU A 22 -12.70 -11.66 -11.56
C LEU A 22 -13.71 -11.70 -12.72
N ASP A 23 -14.38 -10.59 -12.95
CA ASP A 23 -15.54 -10.54 -13.84
C ASP A 23 -15.18 -10.31 -15.32
N SER A 24 -13.88 -10.01 -15.62
CA SER A 24 -13.44 -9.78 -16.98
C SER A 24 -12.08 -10.42 -17.28
N GLU A 25 -11.89 -10.82 -18.55
CA GLU A 25 -10.63 -11.36 -19.04
C GLU A 25 -9.46 -10.35 -18.91
N THR A 26 -9.77 -9.05 -19.00
CA THR A 26 -8.80 -7.97 -18.82
C THR A 26 -8.29 -7.92 -17.38
N GLU A 27 -9.17 -8.05 -16.39
CA GLU A 27 -8.80 -8.07 -14.96
C GLU A 27 -7.96 -9.30 -14.63
N VAL A 28 -8.30 -10.46 -15.19
CA VAL A 28 -7.51 -11.68 -15.05
C VAL A 28 -6.10 -11.50 -15.62
N ASN A 29 -5.97 -10.93 -16.82
CA ASN A 29 -4.67 -10.71 -17.46
C ASN A 29 -3.81 -9.70 -16.71
N THR A 30 -4.41 -8.63 -16.19
CA THR A 30 -3.68 -7.61 -15.44
C THR A 30 -3.23 -8.15 -14.07
N ALA A 31 -4.09 -8.86 -13.36
CA ALA A 31 -3.74 -9.54 -12.13
C ALA A 31 -2.63 -10.59 -12.35
N PHE A 32 -2.66 -11.31 -13.47
CA PHE A 32 -1.64 -12.27 -13.85
C PHE A 32 -0.27 -11.62 -14.13
N THR A 33 -0.25 -10.48 -14.82
CA THR A 33 0.99 -9.74 -15.11
C THR A 33 1.64 -9.27 -13.81
N ARG A 34 0.87 -8.70 -12.90
CA ARG A 34 1.37 -8.26 -11.58
C ARG A 34 1.78 -9.43 -10.69
N PHE A 35 1.08 -10.54 -10.76
CA PHE A 35 1.47 -11.77 -10.07
C PHE A 35 2.85 -12.25 -10.55
N LYS A 36 3.10 -12.22 -11.85
CA LYS A 36 4.39 -12.59 -12.43
C LYS A 36 5.50 -11.66 -11.97
N GLU A 37 5.26 -10.35 -11.95
CA GLU A 37 6.21 -9.37 -11.43
C GLU A 37 6.51 -9.57 -9.95
N LEU A 38 5.50 -9.91 -9.14
CA LEU A 38 5.67 -10.23 -7.72
C LEU A 38 6.46 -11.53 -7.53
N ALA A 39 6.17 -12.57 -8.32
CA ALA A 39 6.86 -13.85 -8.29
C ALA A 39 8.34 -13.73 -8.66
N ASP A 40 8.68 -12.84 -9.58
CA ASP A 40 10.06 -12.56 -9.96
C ASP A 40 10.84 -11.82 -8.86
N ARG A 41 10.15 -11.14 -7.95
CA ARG A 41 10.74 -10.36 -6.84
C ARG A 41 10.77 -11.11 -5.51
N LYS A 42 9.90 -12.08 -5.30
CA LYS A 42 9.78 -12.86 -4.06
C LYS A 42 10.02 -14.33 -4.28
N SER A 43 10.78 -14.96 -3.39
CA SER A 43 10.98 -16.41 -3.38
C SER A 43 9.77 -17.20 -2.87
N GLU A 44 8.90 -16.58 -2.06
CA GLU A 44 7.66 -17.16 -1.57
C GLU A 44 6.50 -16.17 -1.72
N ILE A 45 5.37 -16.64 -2.22
CA ILE A 45 4.13 -15.86 -2.37
C ILE A 45 3.08 -16.46 -1.45
N PHE A 46 2.55 -15.62 -0.58
CA PHE A 46 1.48 -15.98 0.35
C PHE A 46 0.11 -15.63 -0.23
N ASP A 47 -0.94 -16.27 0.28
CA ASP A 47 -2.33 -16.02 -0.13
C ASP A 47 -2.72 -14.53 0.03
N GLU A 48 -2.20 -13.87 1.06
CA GLU A 48 -2.42 -12.45 1.31
C GLU A 48 -1.82 -11.56 0.22
N ASP A 49 -0.69 -11.95 -0.37
CA ASP A 49 -0.08 -11.22 -1.49
C ASP A 49 -0.98 -11.27 -2.73
N ILE A 50 -1.60 -12.43 -2.98
CA ILE A 50 -2.53 -12.63 -4.10
C ILE A 50 -3.82 -11.82 -3.88
N LEU A 51 -4.39 -11.86 -2.69
CA LEU A 51 -5.57 -11.07 -2.33
C LEU A 51 -5.32 -9.57 -2.46
N ALA A 52 -4.13 -9.11 -2.06
CA ALA A 52 -3.72 -7.72 -2.19
C ALA A 52 -3.61 -7.29 -3.66
N LEU A 53 -3.04 -8.12 -4.53
CA LEU A 53 -2.95 -7.84 -5.97
C LEU A 53 -4.32 -7.65 -6.61
N VAL A 54 -5.26 -8.54 -6.31
CA VAL A 54 -6.63 -8.45 -6.85
C VAL A 54 -7.38 -7.24 -6.29
N SER A 55 -7.17 -6.94 -5.02
CA SER A 55 -7.75 -5.74 -4.39
C SER A 55 -7.22 -4.46 -5.02
N ASP A 56 -5.94 -4.42 -5.41
CA ASP A 56 -5.33 -3.28 -6.08
C ASP A 56 -5.90 -3.04 -7.49
N GLU A 57 -6.20 -4.11 -8.23
CA GLU A 57 -6.81 -4.00 -9.57
C GLU A 57 -8.19 -3.35 -9.55
N SER A 58 -8.99 -3.61 -8.52
CA SER A 58 -10.34 -3.04 -8.41
C SER A 58 -10.35 -1.53 -8.10
N VAL A 59 -9.16 -0.92 -7.87
CA VAL A 59 -8.99 0.49 -7.47
C VAL A 59 -8.42 1.36 -8.60
N THR A 60 -8.23 0.81 -9.81
CA THR A 60 -7.77 1.60 -10.96
C THR A 60 -8.74 2.72 -11.31
N ALA A 61 -8.25 3.97 -11.22
CA ALA A 61 -8.89 5.23 -11.60
C ALA A 61 -9.76 5.93 -10.53
N GLU A 62 -9.55 5.71 -9.25
CA GLU A 62 -10.29 6.45 -8.23
C GLU A 62 -9.54 7.70 -7.75
N LYS A 63 -10.33 8.70 -7.36
CA LYS A 63 -9.89 10.00 -6.86
C LYS A 63 -8.89 9.84 -5.72
N GLU A 64 -7.70 10.36 -5.92
CA GLU A 64 -6.68 10.48 -4.87
C GLU A 64 -7.16 11.47 -3.80
N GLN A 65 -7.65 10.95 -2.68
CA GLN A 65 -8.11 11.77 -1.57
C GLN A 65 -6.94 12.34 -0.77
N TYR A 66 -5.91 11.53 -0.57
CA TYR A 66 -4.71 11.89 0.19
C TYR A 66 -3.49 11.93 -0.72
N GLY A 67 -2.82 13.08 -0.82
CA GLY A 67 -1.62 13.27 -1.63
C GLY A 67 -0.43 13.74 -0.78
N PHE A 68 0.75 13.18 -0.98
CA PHE A 68 1.97 13.61 -0.30
C PHE A 68 2.46 14.97 -0.82
N VAL A 69 2.84 15.88 0.09
CA VAL A 69 3.44 17.16 -0.26
C VAL A 69 4.87 17.27 0.28
N SER A 70 5.05 17.19 1.59
CA SER A 70 6.38 17.29 2.20
C SER A 70 6.45 16.64 3.56
N LEU A 71 7.65 16.22 3.95
CA LEU A 71 7.94 15.64 5.25
C LEU A 71 9.16 16.33 5.87
N PHE A 72 9.01 16.79 7.10
CA PHE A 72 10.11 17.15 7.99
C PHE A 72 10.22 16.09 9.07
N GLN A 73 11.43 15.60 9.30
CA GLN A 73 11.73 14.65 10.36
C GLN A 73 12.97 15.12 11.15
N GLN A 74 12.94 14.89 12.44
CA GLN A 74 14.06 15.12 13.33
C GLN A 74 14.26 13.89 14.22
N SER A 75 15.46 13.37 14.22
CA SER A 75 15.86 12.25 15.05
C SER A 75 17.25 12.50 15.61
N GLU A 76 17.38 12.37 16.91
CA GLU A 76 18.65 12.52 17.63
C GLU A 76 18.76 11.36 18.64
N THR A 77 19.95 10.81 18.80
CA THR A 77 20.18 9.70 19.75
C THR A 77 19.88 10.15 21.17
N GLY A 78 18.96 9.45 21.83
CA GLY A 78 18.51 9.76 23.20
C GLY A 78 17.26 10.67 23.25
N GLU A 79 16.84 11.24 22.13
CA GLU A 79 15.63 12.03 22.02
C GLU A 79 14.52 11.26 21.29
N GLN A 80 13.28 11.60 21.56
CA GLN A 80 12.15 11.00 20.85
C GLN A 80 12.03 11.60 19.45
N PRO A 81 12.03 10.79 18.37
CA PRO A 81 11.87 11.27 17.02
C PRO A 81 10.57 12.04 16.82
N ARG A 82 10.63 13.12 16.03
CA ARG A 82 9.51 13.97 15.67
C ARG A 82 9.33 14.02 14.17
N ALA A 83 8.09 14.06 13.73
CA ALA A 83 7.77 14.29 12.33
C ALA A 83 6.66 15.33 12.17
N ARG A 84 6.76 16.08 11.09
CA ARG A 84 5.74 17.00 10.61
C ARG A 84 5.54 16.71 9.13
N ILE A 85 4.33 16.34 8.77
CA ILE A 85 3.97 16.05 7.38
C ILE A 85 2.96 17.05 6.87
N VAL A 86 3.13 17.47 5.62
CA VAL A 86 2.13 18.19 4.84
C VAL A 86 1.64 17.25 3.75
N PHE A 87 0.35 17.10 3.66
CA PHE A 87 -0.31 16.28 2.65
C PHE A 87 -1.65 16.89 2.27
N THR A 88 -2.21 16.51 1.14
CA THR A 88 -3.52 17.00 0.72
C THR A 88 -4.63 16.06 1.18
N VAL A 89 -5.77 16.62 1.54
CA VAL A 89 -7.04 15.93 1.75
C VAL A 89 -8.06 16.56 0.83
N ASP A 90 -8.57 15.81 -0.14
CA ASP A 90 -9.48 16.34 -1.16
C ASP A 90 -8.95 17.61 -1.86
N GLY A 91 -7.64 17.67 -2.11
CA GLY A 91 -6.96 18.78 -2.77
C GLY A 91 -6.59 19.96 -1.87
N GLN A 92 -6.93 19.94 -0.59
CA GLN A 92 -6.54 20.97 0.39
C GLN A 92 -5.37 20.49 1.24
N GLU A 93 -4.34 21.36 1.38
CA GLU A 93 -3.19 21.03 2.22
C GLU A 93 -3.57 21.03 3.70
N VAL A 94 -3.15 20.00 4.38
CA VAL A 94 -3.26 19.83 5.84
C VAL A 94 -1.89 19.46 6.42
N ARG A 95 -1.72 19.72 7.71
CA ARG A 95 -0.48 19.47 8.42
C ARG A 95 -0.74 18.59 9.64
N GLY A 96 0.03 17.51 9.76
CA GLY A 96 0.07 16.66 10.93
C GLY A 96 1.45 16.71 11.60
N GLU A 97 1.46 16.59 12.92
CA GLU A 97 2.69 16.49 13.72
C GLU A 97 2.55 15.39 14.76
N ALA A 98 3.62 14.65 14.98
CA ALA A 98 3.65 13.63 16.02
C ALA A 98 5.09 13.28 16.44
N GLU A 99 5.19 12.67 17.61
CA GLU A 99 6.38 11.96 18.09
C GLU A 99 6.16 10.46 17.97
N GLY A 100 7.24 9.70 17.83
CA GLY A 100 7.18 8.26 17.68
C GLY A 100 8.44 7.56 18.18
N ASN A 101 8.44 6.22 18.09
CA ASN A 101 9.58 5.39 18.51
C ASN A 101 10.72 5.39 17.48
N GLY A 102 10.46 5.91 16.28
CA GLY A 102 11.42 6.07 15.19
C GLY A 102 10.90 7.05 14.16
N PRO A 103 11.73 7.47 13.17
CA PRO A 103 11.31 8.44 12.16
C PRO A 103 10.09 8.00 11.36
N VAL A 104 10.01 6.72 11.00
CA VAL A 104 8.84 6.15 10.29
C VAL A 104 7.60 6.20 11.18
N ASP A 105 7.69 5.70 12.41
CA ASP A 105 6.57 5.69 13.36
C ASP A 105 6.04 7.11 13.62
N ALA A 106 6.93 8.08 13.85
CA ALA A 106 6.56 9.48 14.01
C ALA A 106 5.83 10.03 12.78
N SER A 107 6.30 9.70 11.57
CA SER A 107 5.71 10.17 10.31
C SER A 107 4.31 9.60 10.08
N LEU A 108 4.11 8.31 10.34
CA LEU A 108 2.79 7.67 10.21
C LEU A 108 1.80 8.17 11.28
N LYS A 109 2.26 8.38 12.51
CA LYS A 109 1.47 9.00 13.56
C LYS A 109 1.10 10.46 13.24
N ALA A 110 1.98 11.19 12.57
CA ALA A 110 1.69 12.55 12.10
C ALA A 110 0.55 12.56 11.06
N ILE A 111 0.49 11.59 10.15
CA ILE A 111 -0.65 11.40 9.24
C ILE A 111 -1.92 11.11 10.04
N GLU A 112 -1.85 10.14 10.94
CA GLU A 112 -3.01 9.71 11.75
C GLU A 112 -3.50 10.77 12.72
N SER A 113 -2.66 11.71 13.15
CA SER A 113 -3.09 12.86 13.98
C SER A 113 -4.20 13.67 13.31
N HIS A 114 -4.24 13.69 11.99
CA HIS A 114 -5.24 14.39 11.20
C HIS A 114 -6.31 13.44 10.64
N VAL A 115 -5.92 12.32 10.01
CA VAL A 115 -6.84 11.41 9.30
C VAL A 115 -7.71 10.61 10.27
N LYS A 116 -7.14 10.11 11.36
CA LYS A 116 -7.83 9.29 12.38
C LYS A 116 -8.58 8.12 11.75
N SER A 117 -7.89 7.39 10.87
CA SER A 117 -8.48 6.33 10.07
C SER A 117 -8.99 5.14 10.88
N GLY A 118 -8.42 4.90 12.07
CA GLY A 118 -8.66 3.70 12.86
C GLY A 118 -8.09 2.42 12.22
N ALA A 119 -7.27 2.55 11.19
CA ALA A 119 -6.65 1.41 10.53
C ALA A 119 -5.48 0.87 11.35
N GLU A 120 -5.32 -0.45 11.32
CA GLU A 120 -4.19 -1.17 11.88
C GLU A 120 -3.19 -1.52 10.78
N MET A 121 -1.92 -1.25 11.00
CA MET A 121 -0.84 -1.67 10.09
C MET A 121 -0.45 -3.11 10.40
N VAL A 122 -0.73 -4.02 9.48
CA VAL A 122 -0.48 -5.45 9.64
C VAL A 122 0.77 -5.93 8.88
N LEU A 123 1.32 -5.12 7.99
CA LEU A 123 2.58 -5.38 7.30
C LEU A 123 3.30 -4.06 7.01
N TYR A 124 4.60 -4.06 7.22
CA TYR A 124 5.53 -3.05 6.75
C TYR A 124 6.73 -3.77 6.12
N SER A 125 6.96 -3.55 4.85
CA SER A 125 8.03 -4.21 4.08
C SER A 125 8.82 -3.20 3.29
N VAL A 126 10.14 -3.31 3.34
CA VAL A 126 11.07 -2.46 2.58
C VAL A 126 11.82 -3.34 1.59
N ASN A 127 11.75 -2.97 0.32
CA ASN A 127 12.51 -3.60 -0.75
C ASN A 127 13.47 -2.57 -1.36
N ALA A 128 14.74 -2.91 -1.49
CA ALA A 128 15.68 -2.11 -2.23
C ALA A 128 15.47 -2.37 -3.74
N ILE A 129 15.26 -1.32 -4.50
CA ILE A 129 15.33 -1.40 -5.97
C ILE A 129 16.81 -1.32 -6.33
N SER A 130 17.43 -2.48 -6.56
CA SER A 130 18.86 -2.58 -6.85
C SER A 130 19.20 -2.14 -8.27
N GLY A 131 20.30 -1.44 -8.47
CA GLY A 131 20.91 -1.29 -9.78
C GLY A 131 21.58 0.04 -10.10
N SER A 132 21.56 1.06 -9.25
CA SER A 132 22.31 2.30 -9.47
C SER A 132 22.66 3.00 -8.17
N THR A 133 23.59 3.97 -8.26
CA THR A 133 23.94 4.87 -7.14
C THR A 133 22.77 5.74 -6.64
N GLU A 134 21.65 5.75 -7.38
CA GLU A 134 20.37 6.35 -7.01
C GLU A 134 19.37 5.28 -6.60
N SER A 135 19.75 4.39 -5.68
CA SER A 135 18.85 3.33 -5.21
C SER A 135 17.65 3.94 -4.50
N GLN A 136 16.48 3.75 -5.11
CA GLN A 136 15.20 4.03 -4.44
C GLN A 136 14.85 2.88 -3.52
N GLY A 137 14.31 3.20 -2.33
CA GLY A 137 13.63 2.23 -1.49
C GLY A 137 12.14 2.17 -1.87
N GLU A 138 11.62 0.97 -2.06
CA GLU A 138 10.19 0.74 -2.19
C GLU A 138 9.65 0.23 -0.86
N VAL A 139 8.61 0.87 -0.36
CA VAL A 139 7.92 0.46 0.87
C VAL A 139 6.53 -0.03 0.51
N THR A 140 6.17 -1.18 1.06
CA THR A 140 4.80 -1.71 1.05
C THR A 140 4.23 -1.64 2.46
N VAL A 141 3.08 -1.00 2.60
CA VAL A 141 2.30 -0.94 3.83
C VAL A 141 0.99 -1.67 3.60
N ARG A 142 0.64 -2.58 4.52
CA ARG A 142 -0.68 -3.23 4.53
C ARG A 142 -1.48 -2.71 5.70
N LEU A 143 -2.65 -2.16 5.43
CA LEU A 143 -3.58 -1.67 6.42
C LEU A 143 -4.84 -2.53 6.46
N GLN A 144 -5.36 -2.71 7.67
CA GLN A 144 -6.62 -3.40 7.93
C GLN A 144 -7.56 -2.49 8.70
N ASN A 145 -8.82 -2.43 8.25
CA ASN A 145 -9.88 -1.75 8.98
C ASN A 145 -11.22 -2.45 8.72
N SER A 146 -11.94 -2.83 9.78
CA SER A 146 -13.27 -3.45 9.70
C SER A 146 -13.33 -4.65 8.74
N GLY A 147 -12.33 -5.53 8.81
CA GLY A 147 -12.22 -6.73 7.96
C GLY A 147 -11.74 -6.46 6.52
N ARG A 148 -11.44 -5.21 6.17
CA ARG A 148 -10.86 -4.83 4.89
C ARG A 148 -9.35 -4.73 5.00
N VAL A 149 -8.65 -5.29 4.02
CA VAL A 149 -7.19 -5.29 3.93
C VAL A 149 -6.78 -4.66 2.60
N VAL A 150 -5.87 -3.70 2.65
CA VAL A 150 -5.34 -3.02 1.46
C VAL A 150 -3.82 -2.89 1.54
N ASN A 151 -3.15 -2.90 0.40
CA ASN A 151 -1.73 -2.57 0.28
C ASN A 151 -1.54 -1.20 -0.34
N GLY A 152 -0.68 -0.39 0.28
CA GLY A 152 -0.15 0.83 -0.31
C GLY A 152 1.34 0.66 -0.62
N VAL A 153 1.78 1.23 -1.71
CA VAL A 153 3.19 1.21 -2.15
C VAL A 153 3.66 2.65 -2.33
N GLY A 154 4.87 2.92 -1.86
CA GLY A 154 5.56 4.19 -2.06
C GLY A 154 7.02 3.97 -2.37
N ALA A 155 7.58 4.76 -3.26
CA ALA A 155 8.99 4.71 -3.63
C ALA A 155 9.63 6.10 -3.51
N ASP A 156 10.78 6.16 -2.88
CA ASP A 156 11.57 7.37 -2.73
C ASP A 156 13.02 7.01 -2.33
N PRO A 157 14.02 7.83 -2.66
CA PRO A 157 15.38 7.66 -2.13
C PRO A 157 15.44 7.73 -0.59
N ASP A 158 14.58 8.53 0.03
CA ASP A 158 14.37 8.56 1.49
C ASP A 158 13.30 7.55 1.89
N ILE A 159 13.70 6.54 2.66
CA ILE A 159 12.80 5.47 3.09
C ILE A 159 11.66 5.96 3.99
N VAL A 160 11.84 7.05 4.71
CA VAL A 160 10.79 7.64 5.55
C VAL A 160 9.74 8.31 4.68
N VAL A 161 10.17 9.02 3.63
CA VAL A 161 9.27 9.59 2.61
C VAL A 161 8.53 8.48 1.85
N ALA A 162 9.24 7.41 1.44
CA ALA A 162 8.63 6.25 0.81
C ALA A 162 7.55 5.61 1.69
N SER A 163 7.81 5.53 3.00
CA SER A 163 6.86 5.00 3.99
C SER A 163 5.60 5.85 4.11
N ALA A 164 5.76 7.18 4.16
CA ALA A 164 4.63 8.11 4.20
C ALA A 164 3.78 8.02 2.92
N LYS A 165 4.41 7.96 1.75
CA LYS A 165 3.73 7.76 0.45
C LYS A 165 2.97 6.44 0.41
N ALA A 166 3.58 5.32 0.87
CA ALA A 166 2.94 4.01 0.94
C ALA A 166 1.71 4.03 1.86
N TYR A 167 1.82 4.69 3.01
CA TYR A 167 0.73 4.80 3.97
C TYR A 167 -0.45 5.59 3.42
N LEU A 168 -0.21 6.76 2.81
CA LEU A 168 -1.25 7.56 2.14
C LEU A 168 -1.90 6.80 0.99
N SER A 169 -1.13 6.04 0.20
CA SER A 169 -1.65 5.16 -0.85
C SER A 169 -2.60 4.10 -0.28
N ALA A 170 -2.25 3.46 0.83
CA ALA A 170 -3.11 2.49 1.50
C ALA A 170 -4.39 3.14 2.05
N LEU A 171 -4.30 4.32 2.64
CA LEU A 171 -5.46 5.08 3.13
C LEU A 171 -6.43 5.45 1.99
N ASN A 172 -5.91 5.87 0.83
CA ASN A 172 -6.73 6.13 -0.36
C ASN A 172 -7.55 4.89 -0.76
N LYS A 173 -6.94 3.71 -0.75
CA LYS A 173 -7.61 2.45 -1.07
C LYS A 173 -8.66 2.05 -0.05
N LEU A 174 -8.41 2.28 1.24
CA LEU A 174 -9.40 2.03 2.30
C LEU A 174 -10.63 2.92 2.13
N GLN A 175 -10.45 4.21 1.86
CA GLN A 175 -11.53 5.17 1.71
C GLN A 175 -12.39 4.86 0.49
N ASN A 176 -11.78 4.64 -0.65
CA ASN A 176 -12.48 4.35 -1.90
C ASN A 176 -13.37 3.11 -1.81
N LYS A 177 -12.95 2.08 -1.09
CA LYS A 177 -13.79 0.90 -0.84
C LYS A 177 -14.99 1.20 0.08
N ALA A 178 -14.85 2.14 1.02
CA ALA A 178 -15.94 2.54 1.90
C ALA A 178 -17.08 3.23 1.12
N ASP A 179 -16.73 4.10 0.19
CA ASP A 179 -17.70 4.84 -0.62
C ASP A 179 -18.49 3.92 -1.56
N ARG A 180 -17.87 2.84 -2.09
CA ARG A 180 -18.58 1.85 -2.92
C ARG A 180 -19.63 1.05 -2.16
N VAL A 181 -19.35 0.66 -0.92
CA VAL A 181 -20.33 -0.07 -0.09
C VAL A 181 -21.50 0.82 0.28
N ALA A 182 -21.27 2.11 0.53
CA ALA A 182 -22.32 3.08 0.82
C ALA A 182 -23.19 3.41 -0.41
N ALA A 183 -22.66 3.35 -1.62
CA ALA A 183 -23.39 3.62 -2.87
C ALA A 183 -24.27 2.45 -3.34
N GLN A 184 -24.12 1.25 -2.78
CA GLN A 184 -24.90 0.05 -3.09
C GLN A 184 -26.00 -0.28 -2.07
N GLY A 185 -26.14 0.58 -1.03
CA GLY A 185 -27.11 0.43 0.05
C GLY A 185 -28.45 1.17 -0.20
#